data_2385ebcf6015bd2087155bd1fbb9b85e
#
_entry.id   2385ebcf6015bd2087155bd1fbb9b85e
#
_cell.length_a   1.000
_cell.length_b   1.000
_cell.length_c   1.000
_cell.angle_alpha   90.00
_cell.angle_beta   90.00
_cell.angle_gamma   90.00
#
_symmetry.space_group_name_H-M   'P 1'
#
loop_
_entity.id
_entity.type
_entity.pdbx_description
1 polymer ?
#
loop_
_entity_poly.entity_id
_entity_poly.type
_entity_poly.pdbx_seq_one_letter_code
_entity_poly.pdbx_strand_id
1 'polypeptide(L)'
;MGTPLLRFSARPVRRRLLGTLGPALLAGALLAGGQAGAAYAAAGTDATPTASAPSVQLPEAQPSSAQLPPDGDTVASPPGANDWSCKPTAAHPDPVVLVHGTFANRYENWLALSPLLKSKGYCVFALDYGTVPGVTSSGSGLLLPIGGLGPADRSAAQLGRFVDLVRAATGAAKVDLVGHSQGGMLPNYYLKFLGGAAEVDKVVGLAPSNHGTTLDGITKLAPYFPGAADLIYTACNACRDQAVGSAFNQKMASVPDTVPGVRYTVISTVYDEVVTPYRTQFLSGPNVDNVVLQDSCPVSLAEHVAIAFSPTALHLVANALDPAHATPAFCG
;
A
#
# COMPACT_ATOMS: atom_id res chain seq x y z
N MET A 1 -56.86 -38.35 2.24
CA MET A 1 -56.91 -37.09 2.95
C MET A 1 -55.90 -36.13 2.29
N GLY A 2 -56.40 -35.25 1.45
CA GLY A 2 -55.60 -34.38 0.57
C GLY A 2 -55.28 -33.06 1.24
N THR A 3 -54.02 -32.64 1.08
CA THR A 3 -53.54 -31.32 1.49
C THR A 3 -53.60 -30.37 0.27
N PRO A 4 -54.08 -29.12 0.42
CA PRO A 4 -54.25 -28.23 -0.72
C PRO A 4 -52.98 -27.43 -1.04
N LEU A 5 -52.66 -27.37 -2.33
CA LEU A 5 -51.64 -26.51 -2.93
C LEU A 5 -52.08 -25.04 -2.97
N LEU A 6 -51.33 -24.16 -2.32
CA LEU A 6 -51.50 -22.71 -2.44
C LEU A 6 -50.80 -22.22 -3.73
N ARG A 7 -51.57 -21.74 -4.70
CA ARG A 7 -51.11 -21.03 -5.90
C ARG A 7 -50.87 -19.56 -5.57
N PHE A 8 -49.65 -19.07 -5.73
CA PHE A 8 -49.36 -17.63 -5.77
C PHE A 8 -49.49 -17.09 -7.18
N SER A 9 -50.40 -16.16 -7.35
CA SER A 9 -50.65 -15.41 -8.58
C SER A 9 -49.67 -14.24 -8.66
N ALA A 10 -48.84 -14.17 -9.71
CA ALA A 10 -48.00 -13.04 -10.02
C ALA A 10 -48.82 -11.95 -10.74
N ARG A 11 -48.85 -10.74 -10.22
CA ARG A 11 -49.38 -9.54 -10.87
C ARG A 11 -48.29 -8.83 -11.68
N PRO A 12 -48.55 -8.38 -12.92
CA PRO A 12 -47.57 -7.64 -13.69
C PRO A 12 -47.50 -6.18 -13.26
N VAL A 13 -46.26 -5.70 -13.04
CA VAL A 13 -45.96 -4.28 -12.80
C VAL A 13 -45.92 -3.54 -14.14
N ARG A 14 -46.81 -2.57 -14.31
CA ARG A 14 -46.88 -1.69 -15.48
C ARG A 14 -45.68 -0.74 -15.48
N ARG A 15 -44.86 -0.81 -16.55
CA ARG A 15 -43.88 0.22 -16.91
C ARG A 15 -44.62 1.50 -17.34
N ARG A 16 -44.35 2.62 -16.66
CA ARG A 16 -44.67 3.95 -17.17
C ARG A 16 -43.47 4.48 -17.96
N LEU A 17 -43.67 4.72 -19.23
CA LEU A 17 -42.82 5.52 -20.12
C LEU A 17 -43.05 7.00 -19.78
N LEU A 18 -42.00 7.74 -19.52
CA LEU A 18 -41.91 9.21 -19.62
C LEU A 18 -40.64 9.45 -20.41
N GLY A 19 -40.69 9.95 -21.59
CA GLY A 19 -41.01 11.30 -22.00
C GLY A 19 -39.68 11.97 -22.33
N THR A 20 -39.23 11.84 -23.62
CA THR A 20 -38.08 12.52 -24.21
C THR A 20 -38.34 14.03 -24.27
N LEU A 21 -37.44 14.85 -23.75
CA LEU A 21 -37.34 16.27 -24.11
C LEU A 21 -35.93 16.50 -24.72
N GLY A 22 -35.99 16.99 -25.95
CA GLY A 22 -34.89 17.24 -26.84
C GLY A 22 -34.09 18.52 -26.50
N PRO A 23 -33.00 18.78 -27.26
CA PRO A 23 -31.97 19.75 -26.91
C PRO A 23 -32.34 21.17 -27.40
N ALA A 24 -32.08 22.16 -26.54
CA ALA A 24 -32.05 23.57 -26.91
C ALA A 24 -30.63 23.97 -27.26
N LEU A 25 -30.44 24.29 -28.53
CA LEU A 25 -29.28 25.01 -29.08
C LEU A 25 -29.32 26.47 -28.62
N LEU A 26 -28.23 26.97 -28.06
CA LEU A 26 -27.95 28.41 -27.99
C LEU A 26 -26.56 28.68 -28.59
N ALA A 27 -26.61 29.28 -29.78
CA ALA A 27 -25.50 29.84 -30.51
C ALA A 27 -25.25 31.30 -30.10
N GLY A 28 -24.01 31.77 -30.22
CA GLY A 28 -23.64 33.19 -30.31
C GLY A 28 -22.71 33.63 -29.15
N ALA A 29 -21.52 34.09 -29.35
CA ALA A 29 -21.04 35.16 -30.19
C ALA A 29 -19.51 35.17 -30.22
N LEU A 30 -18.97 35.31 -31.41
CA LEU A 30 -17.60 35.71 -31.69
C LEU A 30 -17.40 37.19 -31.29
N LEU A 31 -16.33 37.51 -30.56
CA LEU A 31 -15.74 38.83 -30.58
C LEU A 31 -14.22 38.67 -30.84
N ALA A 32 -13.86 39.18 -32.01
CA ALA A 32 -12.51 39.40 -32.47
C ALA A 32 -11.92 40.67 -31.83
N GLY A 33 -10.69 40.66 -31.47
CA GLY A 33 -9.89 41.84 -31.08
C GLY A 33 -8.46 41.35 -30.89
N GLY A 34 -7.58 41.61 -31.80
CA GLY A 34 -6.88 42.80 -32.10
C GLY A 34 -5.41 42.52 -31.82
N GLN A 35 -4.62 42.19 -32.88
CA GLN A 35 -3.14 42.06 -32.85
C GLN A 35 -2.54 43.47 -32.61
N ALA A 36 -1.53 43.51 -31.71
CA ALA A 36 -0.54 44.61 -31.73
C ALA A 36 0.84 43.94 -31.71
N GLY A 37 1.44 43.88 -32.87
CA GLY A 37 2.86 43.54 -33.03
C GLY A 37 3.72 44.70 -32.63
N ALA A 38 4.76 44.45 -31.84
CA ALA A 38 5.88 45.33 -31.67
C ALA A 38 7.14 44.58 -32.11
N ALA A 39 7.63 44.95 -33.28
CA ALA A 39 8.96 44.56 -33.76
C ALA A 39 10.01 45.40 -33.01
N TYR A 40 10.98 44.72 -32.41
CA TYR A 40 12.22 45.38 -32.00
C TYR A 40 13.39 44.78 -32.80
N ALA A 41 14.11 45.72 -33.39
CA ALA A 41 15.21 45.53 -34.28
C ALA A 41 16.43 44.94 -33.57
N ALA A 42 17.16 44.10 -34.34
CA ALA A 42 18.48 43.60 -34.01
C ALA A 42 19.52 44.75 -34.01
N ALA A 43 20.30 44.85 -32.95
CA ALA A 43 21.61 45.49 -32.97
C ALA A 43 22.62 44.45 -32.45
N GLY A 44 23.49 44.01 -33.32
CA GLY A 44 24.63 43.20 -32.97
C GLY A 44 25.70 44.00 -32.25
N THR A 45 26.35 43.40 -31.27
CA THR A 45 27.75 43.67 -30.93
C THR A 45 28.35 42.37 -30.36
N ASP A 46 29.44 41.94 -31.00
CA ASP A 46 30.37 40.96 -30.51
C ASP A 46 30.91 41.30 -29.13
N ALA A 47 30.79 40.36 -28.18
CA ALA A 47 31.69 40.26 -27.05
C ALA A 47 31.62 38.85 -26.47
N THR A 48 32.60 38.06 -26.75
CA THR A 48 32.93 36.85 -25.97
C THR A 48 33.42 37.26 -24.59
N PRO A 49 32.87 36.71 -23.51
CA PRO A 49 33.70 36.40 -22.38
C PRO A 49 33.54 34.93 -22.02
N THR A 50 34.62 34.17 -22.18
CA THR A 50 34.86 32.92 -21.46
C THR A 50 34.86 33.18 -19.96
N ALA A 51 33.74 32.96 -19.31
CA ALA A 51 33.67 32.79 -17.87
C ALA A 51 33.23 31.36 -17.59
N SER A 52 34.18 30.52 -17.24
CA SER A 52 33.92 29.20 -16.65
C SER A 52 33.09 29.38 -15.38
N ALA A 53 31.85 28.93 -15.40
CA ALA A 53 31.04 28.84 -14.21
C ALA A 53 31.70 27.86 -13.21
N PRO A 54 31.80 28.22 -11.93
CA PRO A 54 32.28 27.26 -10.92
C PRO A 54 31.34 26.10 -10.85
N SER A 55 31.87 24.90 -11.11
CA SER A 55 31.18 23.63 -10.85
C SER A 55 30.95 23.54 -9.34
N VAL A 56 29.71 23.75 -8.92
CA VAL A 56 29.27 23.40 -7.56
C VAL A 56 29.26 21.88 -7.52
N GLN A 57 30.33 21.30 -6.99
CA GLN A 57 30.32 19.92 -6.54
C GLN A 57 29.32 19.82 -5.40
N LEU A 58 28.17 19.17 -5.69
CA LEU A 58 27.28 18.68 -4.64
C LEU A 58 28.13 17.70 -3.82
N PRO A 59 28.12 17.80 -2.47
CA PRO A 59 28.82 16.82 -1.66
C PRO A 59 28.26 15.44 -1.99
N GLU A 60 29.11 14.51 -2.39
CA GLU A 60 28.79 13.07 -2.45
C GLU A 60 28.22 12.72 -1.08
N ALA A 61 26.95 12.33 -1.05
CA ALA A 61 26.34 11.75 0.15
C ALA A 61 27.12 10.49 0.47
N GLN A 62 28.05 10.58 1.43
CA GLN A 62 28.65 9.38 2.01
C GLN A 62 27.50 8.52 2.52
N PRO A 63 27.50 7.19 2.25
CA PRO A 63 26.54 6.31 2.89
C PRO A 63 26.72 6.49 4.39
N SER A 64 25.74 7.11 5.04
CA SER A 64 25.71 7.18 6.48
C SER A 64 25.73 5.74 6.96
N SER A 65 26.71 5.37 7.75
CA SER A 65 26.72 4.09 8.46
C SER A 65 25.36 3.94 9.12
N ALA A 66 24.52 3.03 8.58
CA ALA A 66 23.19 2.79 9.09
C ALA A 66 23.36 2.33 10.53
N GLN A 67 23.13 3.24 11.46
CA GLN A 67 23.08 2.88 12.88
C GLN A 67 21.85 2.01 13.06
N LEU A 68 22.07 0.79 13.54
CA LEU A 68 20.99 -0.04 14.07
C LEU A 68 20.14 0.83 15.00
N PRO A 69 18.80 0.64 15.03
CA PRO A 69 17.96 1.35 15.97
C PRO A 69 18.61 1.25 17.35
N PRO A 70 18.75 2.35 18.10
CA PRO A 70 19.31 2.27 19.43
C PRO A 70 18.51 1.24 20.24
N ASP A 71 19.19 0.49 21.12
CA ASP A 71 18.60 -0.55 22.02
C ASP A 71 17.47 -0.02 22.93
N GLY A 72 16.95 1.15 22.65
CA GLY A 72 15.87 1.87 23.32
C GLY A 72 14.55 1.97 22.55
N ASP A 73 14.32 1.14 21.52
CA ASP A 73 13.00 1.08 20.89
C ASP A 73 11.97 0.51 21.87
N THR A 74 11.29 1.41 22.59
CA THR A 74 10.31 1.08 23.64
C THR A 74 9.02 0.48 23.08
N VAL A 75 8.85 0.44 21.76
CA VAL A 75 7.68 -0.14 21.11
C VAL A 75 7.88 -1.63 20.95
N ALA A 76 6.95 -2.41 21.48
CA ALA A 76 6.98 -3.86 21.37
C ALA A 76 7.00 -4.30 19.89
N SER A 77 7.84 -5.29 19.57
CA SER A 77 7.82 -5.98 18.27
C SER A 77 6.89 -7.19 18.35
N PRO A 78 6.24 -7.57 17.25
CA PRO A 78 5.44 -8.79 17.26
C PRO A 78 6.34 -10.02 17.53
N PRO A 79 5.80 -11.09 18.13
CA PRO A 79 6.60 -12.27 18.42
C PRO A 79 7.32 -12.78 17.18
N GLY A 80 8.63 -13.01 17.28
CA GLY A 80 9.46 -13.52 16.19
C GLY A 80 10.05 -12.47 15.26
N ALA A 81 9.67 -11.19 15.35
CA ALA A 81 10.24 -10.11 14.55
C ALA A 81 11.36 -9.34 15.29
N ASN A 82 12.15 -8.63 14.49
CA ASN A 82 13.20 -7.69 14.91
C ASN A 82 14.32 -8.31 15.75
N ASP A 83 14.63 -9.58 15.47
CA ASP A 83 15.88 -10.17 15.90
C ASP A 83 17.01 -9.72 14.96
N TRP A 84 17.70 -8.63 15.32
CA TRP A 84 18.76 -8.03 14.52
C TRP A 84 20.01 -8.89 14.40
N SER A 85 20.13 -9.96 15.20
CA SER A 85 21.18 -10.97 15.09
C SER A 85 20.86 -12.07 14.07
N CYS A 86 19.62 -12.13 13.59
CA CYS A 86 19.15 -13.15 12.64
C CYS A 86 19.95 -13.13 11.35
N LYS A 87 20.36 -14.31 10.89
CA LYS A 87 21.03 -14.48 9.60
C LYS A 87 20.17 -15.34 8.69
N PRO A 88 19.85 -14.86 7.47
CA PRO A 88 19.15 -15.64 6.48
C PRO A 88 19.86 -16.95 6.16
N THR A 89 19.08 -17.95 5.80
CA THR A 89 19.58 -19.27 5.40
C THR A 89 19.55 -19.44 3.88
N ALA A 90 20.20 -20.47 3.36
CA ALA A 90 20.12 -20.77 1.94
C ALA A 90 18.69 -21.11 1.48
N ALA A 91 17.85 -21.64 2.38
CA ALA A 91 16.43 -21.90 2.08
C ALA A 91 15.60 -20.63 2.03
N HIS A 92 15.94 -19.64 2.85
CA HIS A 92 15.27 -18.33 2.91
C HIS A 92 16.33 -17.23 2.90
N PRO A 93 16.89 -16.90 1.71
CA PRO A 93 18.00 -15.96 1.58
C PRO A 93 17.58 -14.51 1.82
N ASP A 94 16.32 -14.19 1.58
CA ASP A 94 15.77 -12.85 1.70
C ASP A 94 14.98 -12.72 3.02
N PRO A 95 15.39 -11.80 3.93
CA PRO A 95 14.59 -11.52 5.13
C PRO A 95 13.26 -10.87 4.75
N VAL A 96 12.23 -11.13 5.56
CA VAL A 96 10.88 -10.60 5.35
C VAL A 96 10.69 -9.32 6.15
N VAL A 97 10.28 -8.24 5.49
CA VAL A 97 9.90 -6.97 6.12
C VAL A 97 8.38 -6.81 6.07
N LEU A 98 7.78 -6.67 7.24
CA LEU A 98 6.33 -6.54 7.45
C LEU A 98 5.93 -5.07 7.58
N VAL A 99 4.97 -4.62 6.75
CA VAL A 99 4.54 -3.23 6.62
C VAL A 99 3.06 -3.11 6.96
N HIS A 100 2.73 -2.53 8.11
CA HIS A 100 1.37 -2.45 8.65
C HIS A 100 0.43 -1.53 7.87
N GLY A 101 -0.87 -1.57 8.15
CA GLY A 101 -1.89 -0.70 7.54
C GLY A 101 -2.05 0.66 8.22
N THR A 102 -2.97 1.48 7.69
CA THR A 102 -3.38 2.77 8.27
C THR A 102 -3.99 2.54 9.66
N PHE A 103 -3.69 3.41 10.61
CA PHE A 103 -4.09 3.36 12.03
C PHE A 103 -3.52 2.20 12.84
N ALA A 104 -2.84 1.24 12.20
CA ALA A 104 -2.20 0.11 12.86
C ALA A 104 -0.77 0.45 13.32
N ASN A 105 -0.09 -0.54 13.87
CA ASN A 105 1.33 -0.52 14.19
C ASN A 105 1.94 -1.90 13.93
N ARG A 106 3.27 -1.98 14.02
CA ARG A 106 4.01 -3.23 13.77
C ARG A 106 3.60 -4.37 14.69
N TYR A 107 3.23 -4.08 15.94
CA TYR A 107 2.89 -5.10 16.92
C TYR A 107 1.53 -5.73 16.63
N GLU A 108 0.47 -4.92 16.58
CA GLU A 108 -0.92 -5.41 16.46
C GLU A 108 -1.19 -6.04 15.10
N ASN A 109 -0.69 -5.44 14.01
CA ASN A 109 -0.98 -5.94 12.65
C ASN A 109 -0.39 -7.33 12.38
N TRP A 110 0.70 -7.69 13.07
CA TRP A 110 1.50 -8.86 12.69
C TRP A 110 1.58 -9.95 13.76
N LEU A 111 0.68 -9.92 14.75
CA LEU A 111 0.60 -10.91 15.83
C LEU A 111 0.46 -12.37 15.35
N ALA A 112 -0.17 -12.58 14.19
CA ALA A 112 -0.36 -13.90 13.62
C ALA A 112 0.72 -14.28 12.58
N LEU A 113 1.05 -13.37 11.65
CA LEU A 113 1.97 -13.68 10.56
C LEU A 113 3.42 -13.77 11.01
N SER A 114 3.89 -12.86 11.88
CA SER A 114 5.29 -12.81 12.29
C SER A 114 5.75 -14.12 12.95
N PRO A 115 5.07 -14.67 13.98
CA PRO A 115 5.47 -15.95 14.57
C PRO A 115 5.35 -17.12 13.58
N LEU A 116 4.38 -17.08 12.66
CA LEU A 116 4.26 -18.10 11.61
C LEU A 116 5.49 -18.11 10.70
N LEU A 117 5.93 -16.95 10.19
CA LEU A 117 7.10 -16.86 9.33
C LEU A 117 8.38 -17.22 10.08
N LYS A 118 8.52 -16.78 11.34
CA LYS A 118 9.65 -17.17 12.18
C LYS A 118 9.71 -18.68 12.38
N SER A 119 8.58 -19.35 12.61
CA SER A 119 8.51 -20.82 12.75
C SER A 119 8.89 -21.57 11.46
N LYS A 120 8.74 -20.92 10.31
CA LYS A 120 9.18 -21.43 9.00
C LYS A 120 10.65 -21.14 8.69
N GLY A 121 11.38 -20.47 9.60
CA GLY A 121 12.82 -20.22 9.46
C GLY A 121 13.19 -18.90 8.78
N TYR A 122 12.24 -17.99 8.55
CA TYR A 122 12.55 -16.66 8.03
C TYR A 122 13.16 -15.74 9.10
N CYS A 123 14.06 -14.86 8.68
CA CYS A 123 14.39 -13.64 9.43
C CYS A 123 13.26 -12.64 9.18
N VAL A 124 12.53 -12.26 10.23
CA VAL A 124 11.35 -11.40 10.15
C VAL A 124 11.65 -10.06 10.79
N PHE A 125 11.29 -8.99 10.11
CA PHE A 125 11.42 -7.61 10.60
C PHE A 125 10.11 -6.86 10.40
N ALA A 126 9.79 -5.94 11.30
CA ALA A 126 8.58 -5.15 11.23
C ALA A 126 8.88 -3.71 11.68
N LEU A 127 8.39 -2.72 10.92
CA LEU A 127 8.60 -1.31 11.22
C LEU A 127 7.30 -0.63 11.64
N ASP A 128 7.43 0.47 12.40
CA ASP A 128 6.42 1.51 12.50
C ASP A 128 6.78 2.65 11.56
N TYR A 129 5.79 3.20 10.89
CA TYR A 129 5.95 4.32 9.97
C TYR A 129 4.77 5.29 10.04
N GLY A 130 4.97 6.52 9.59
CA GLY A 130 3.91 7.50 9.52
C GLY A 130 3.25 7.82 10.86
N THR A 131 3.98 7.66 11.96
CA THR A 131 3.50 7.98 13.32
C THR A 131 3.47 9.49 13.53
N VAL A 132 2.52 9.95 14.35
CA VAL A 132 2.41 11.33 14.79
C VAL A 132 2.74 11.38 16.27
N PRO A 133 3.69 12.23 16.71
CA PRO A 133 4.07 12.33 18.12
C PRO A 133 2.84 12.56 19.03
N GLY A 134 2.75 11.79 20.11
CA GLY A 134 1.66 11.90 21.08
C GLY A 134 0.35 11.21 20.67
N VAL A 135 0.26 10.65 19.48
CA VAL A 135 -0.89 9.86 19.03
C VAL A 135 -0.62 8.38 19.28
N THR A 136 -1.30 7.84 20.30
CA THR A 136 -1.12 6.44 20.73
C THR A 136 -2.47 5.76 20.84
N SER A 137 -2.49 4.43 20.65
CA SER A 137 -3.63 3.58 20.97
C SER A 137 -3.48 2.96 22.37
N SER A 138 -4.59 2.72 23.05
CA SER A 138 -4.62 2.05 24.34
C SER A 138 -5.39 0.72 24.30
N GLY A 139 -5.69 0.22 23.10
CA GLY A 139 -6.59 -0.93 22.92
C GLY A 139 -6.06 -2.25 23.47
N SER A 140 -4.74 -2.44 23.51
CA SER A 140 -4.07 -3.67 24.02
C SER A 140 -3.62 -3.57 25.47
N GLY A 141 -3.92 -2.48 26.16
CA GLY A 141 -3.34 -2.17 27.50
C GLY A 141 -1.87 -1.70 27.41
N LEU A 142 -1.29 -1.62 26.24
CA LEU A 142 0.00 -1.00 25.93
C LEU A 142 -0.23 0.34 25.24
N LEU A 143 0.60 1.32 25.56
CA LEU A 143 0.64 2.58 24.79
C LEU A 143 1.45 2.35 23.54
N LEU A 144 0.76 1.99 22.45
CA LEU A 144 1.38 1.75 21.14
C LEU A 144 1.17 2.98 20.24
N PRO A 145 2.12 3.34 19.38
CA PRO A 145 1.92 4.40 18.41
C PRO A 145 0.81 4.02 17.44
N ILE A 146 0.01 4.99 17.02
CA ILE A 146 -0.84 4.84 15.84
C ILE A 146 -0.02 5.26 14.64
N GLY A 147 0.23 4.32 13.73
CA GLY A 147 1.02 4.52 12.52
C GLY A 147 0.19 4.67 11.26
N GLY A 148 0.87 4.82 10.13
CA GLY A 148 0.22 4.96 8.83
C GLY A 148 -0.58 6.26 8.66
N LEU A 149 -0.28 7.32 9.44
CA LEU A 149 -0.98 8.61 9.40
C LEU A 149 -0.26 9.65 8.54
N GLY A 150 1.08 9.59 8.51
CA GLY A 150 1.92 10.54 7.78
C GLY A 150 1.76 10.45 6.26
N PRO A 151 2.28 11.43 5.50
CA PRO A 151 2.26 11.40 4.04
C PRO A 151 2.84 10.10 3.49
N ALA A 152 2.16 9.49 2.50
CA ALA A 152 2.50 8.17 1.99
C ALA A 152 3.88 8.11 1.33
N ASP A 153 4.30 9.18 0.63
CA ASP A 153 5.61 9.29 0.02
C ASP A 153 6.74 9.28 1.07
N ARG A 154 6.53 9.98 2.20
CA ARG A 154 7.48 9.98 3.32
C ARG A 154 7.50 8.63 4.04
N SER A 155 6.35 7.99 4.17
CA SER A 155 6.22 6.64 4.72
C SER A 155 6.96 5.61 3.86
N ALA A 156 6.87 5.71 2.54
CA ALA A 156 7.64 4.87 1.63
C ALA A 156 9.16 5.12 1.75
N ALA A 157 9.59 6.37 1.99
CA ALA A 157 10.99 6.67 2.28
C ALA A 157 11.45 6.12 3.65
N GLN A 158 10.56 6.05 4.65
CA GLN A 158 10.86 5.38 5.93
C GLN A 158 11.05 3.87 5.71
N LEU A 159 10.19 3.25 4.88
CA LEU A 159 10.33 1.84 4.48
C LEU A 159 11.69 1.60 3.81
N GLY A 160 12.10 2.44 2.84
CA GLY A 160 13.40 2.30 2.19
C GLY A 160 14.56 2.29 3.18
N ARG A 161 14.62 3.26 4.09
CA ARG A 161 15.64 3.30 5.15
C ARG A 161 15.62 2.06 6.06
N PHE A 162 14.44 1.53 6.35
CA PHE A 162 14.32 0.31 7.16
C PHE A 162 14.82 -0.92 6.39
N VAL A 163 14.56 -1.01 5.08
CA VAL A 163 15.11 -2.04 4.20
C VAL A 163 16.64 -1.99 4.20
N ASP A 164 17.23 -0.80 4.11
CA ASP A 164 18.69 -0.63 4.20
C ASP A 164 19.25 -1.16 5.52
N LEU A 165 18.59 -0.86 6.65
CA LEU A 165 18.98 -1.36 7.98
C LEU A 165 18.91 -2.89 8.06
N VAL A 166 17.81 -3.49 7.56
CA VAL A 166 17.63 -4.95 7.56
C VAL A 166 18.71 -5.62 6.72
N ARG A 167 18.98 -5.11 5.50
CA ARG A 167 20.03 -5.64 4.63
C ARG A 167 21.42 -5.53 5.26
N ALA A 168 21.73 -4.39 5.87
CA ALA A 168 22.99 -4.19 6.56
C ALA A 168 23.17 -5.15 7.76
N ALA A 169 22.12 -5.36 8.55
CA ALA A 169 22.16 -6.25 9.72
C ALA A 169 22.27 -7.73 9.32
N THR A 170 21.53 -8.13 8.28
CA THR A 170 21.44 -9.54 7.86
C THR A 170 22.53 -9.95 6.88
N GLY A 171 23.07 -9.00 6.12
CA GLY A 171 23.98 -9.25 4.99
C GLY A 171 23.26 -9.71 3.73
N ALA A 172 21.92 -9.67 3.70
CA ALA A 172 21.14 -10.07 2.54
C ALA A 172 21.25 -9.05 1.39
N ALA A 173 21.29 -9.55 0.15
CA ALA A 173 21.29 -8.70 -1.03
C ALA A 173 19.92 -8.05 -1.27
N LYS A 174 18.85 -8.77 -0.97
CA LYS A 174 17.46 -8.34 -1.14
C LYS A 174 16.62 -8.66 0.09
N VAL A 175 15.41 -8.13 0.13
CA VAL A 175 14.37 -8.47 1.10
C VAL A 175 13.08 -8.86 0.37
N ASP A 176 12.20 -9.57 1.06
CA ASP A 176 10.80 -9.75 0.68
C ASP A 176 9.92 -8.79 1.50
N LEU A 177 8.99 -8.10 0.86
CA LEU A 177 8.08 -7.17 1.52
C LEU A 177 6.69 -7.79 1.62
N VAL A 178 6.12 -7.82 2.82
CA VAL A 178 4.72 -8.21 3.05
C VAL A 178 3.99 -7.06 3.69
N GLY A 179 2.94 -6.58 3.04
CA GLY A 179 2.20 -5.42 3.52
C GLY A 179 0.70 -5.64 3.60
N HIS A 180 0.06 -4.96 4.54
CA HIS A 180 -1.39 -4.96 4.70
C HIS A 180 -1.95 -3.58 4.39
N SER A 181 -3.05 -3.51 3.62
CA SER A 181 -3.73 -2.25 3.33
C SER A 181 -2.77 -1.21 2.72
N GLN A 182 -2.64 -0.01 3.30
CA GLN A 182 -1.64 0.99 2.92
C GLN A 182 -0.22 0.39 2.86
N GLY A 183 0.13 -0.47 3.82
CA GLY A 183 1.43 -1.13 3.86
C GLY A 183 1.68 -2.06 2.67
N GLY A 184 0.65 -2.53 1.99
CA GLY A 184 0.77 -3.27 0.73
C GLY A 184 0.96 -2.36 -0.49
N MET A 185 0.57 -1.09 -0.40
CA MET A 185 0.74 -0.08 -1.46
C MET A 185 2.10 0.63 -1.37
N LEU A 186 2.62 0.91 -0.16
CA LEU A 186 3.89 1.64 0.03
C LEU A 186 5.10 0.98 -0.66
N PRO A 187 5.25 -0.37 -0.69
CA PRO A 187 6.28 -1.03 -1.46
C PRO A 187 6.31 -0.60 -2.93
N ASN A 188 5.14 -0.47 -3.56
CA ASN A 188 5.06 -0.07 -4.95
C ASN A 188 5.59 1.36 -5.20
N TYR A 189 5.35 2.30 -4.26
CA TYR A 189 5.93 3.63 -4.35
C TYR A 189 7.46 3.58 -4.17
N TYR A 190 7.95 2.82 -3.21
CA TYR A 190 9.38 2.63 -2.98
C TYR A 190 10.09 2.07 -4.20
N LEU A 191 9.52 1.02 -4.80
CA LEU A 191 10.06 0.39 -6.01
C LEU A 191 10.06 1.31 -7.22
N LYS A 192 8.97 2.03 -7.45
CA LYS A 192 8.77 2.88 -8.64
C LYS A 192 9.56 4.18 -8.60
N PHE A 193 9.70 4.79 -7.43
CA PHE A 193 10.16 6.19 -7.32
C PHE A 193 11.36 6.41 -6.40
N LEU A 194 11.73 5.42 -5.59
CA LEU A 194 12.81 5.57 -4.61
C LEU A 194 13.97 4.58 -4.82
N GLY A 195 13.98 3.86 -5.94
CA GLY A 195 15.09 2.98 -6.32
C GLY A 195 15.07 1.58 -5.70
N GLY A 196 14.04 1.20 -4.96
CA GLY A 196 13.96 -0.07 -4.23
C GLY A 196 13.98 -1.34 -5.09
N ALA A 197 13.82 -1.24 -6.41
CA ALA A 197 13.75 -2.39 -7.31
C ALA A 197 14.98 -3.33 -7.24
N ALA A 198 16.17 -2.79 -6.96
CA ALA A 198 17.38 -3.58 -6.82
C ALA A 198 17.47 -4.33 -5.48
N GLU A 199 16.65 -3.94 -4.50
CA GLU A 199 16.74 -4.37 -3.11
C GLU A 199 15.62 -5.30 -2.68
N VAL A 200 14.63 -5.53 -3.55
CA VAL A 200 13.43 -6.34 -3.26
C VAL A 200 13.34 -7.49 -4.25
N ASP A 201 13.02 -8.70 -3.78
CA ASP A 201 12.71 -9.85 -4.63
C ASP A 201 11.20 -10.04 -4.79
N LYS A 202 10.43 -9.99 -3.69
CA LYS A 202 8.99 -10.21 -3.69
C LYS A 202 8.23 -9.11 -2.96
N VAL A 203 7.02 -8.84 -3.44
CA VAL A 203 6.02 -8.01 -2.74
C VAL A 203 4.74 -8.81 -2.60
N VAL A 204 4.27 -9.00 -1.38
CA VAL A 204 3.00 -9.64 -1.08
C VAL A 204 2.08 -8.64 -0.38
N GLY A 205 0.97 -8.31 -1.01
CA GLY A 205 -0.03 -7.37 -0.46
C GLY A 205 -1.28 -8.10 0.03
N LEU A 206 -1.63 -7.92 1.30
CA LEU A 206 -2.92 -8.31 1.87
C LEU A 206 -3.87 -7.12 1.79
N ALA A 207 -4.95 -7.22 1.03
CA ALA A 207 -5.94 -6.16 0.82
C ALA A 207 -5.31 -4.77 0.52
N PRO A 208 -4.31 -4.65 -0.39
CA PRO A 208 -3.53 -3.42 -0.56
C PRO A 208 -4.34 -2.32 -1.25
N SER A 209 -4.13 -1.06 -0.85
CA SER A 209 -4.77 0.11 -1.47
C SER A 209 -4.06 0.59 -2.75
N ASN A 210 -3.67 -0.33 -3.65
CA ASN A 210 -2.81 -0.07 -4.80
C ASN A 210 -3.28 1.05 -5.74
N HIS A 211 -4.58 1.12 -6.01
CA HIS A 211 -5.19 2.16 -6.87
C HIS A 211 -6.11 3.08 -6.06
N GLY A 212 -5.87 3.11 -4.74
CA GLY A 212 -6.64 3.95 -3.82
C GLY A 212 -7.99 3.39 -3.44
N THR A 213 -8.69 4.15 -2.61
CA THR A 213 -10.04 3.88 -2.14
C THR A 213 -10.80 5.18 -1.95
N THR A 214 -12.07 5.11 -1.58
CA THR A 214 -12.84 6.30 -1.19
C THR A 214 -12.54 6.70 0.25
N LEU A 215 -12.75 7.98 0.59
CA LEU A 215 -12.68 8.41 1.99
C LEU A 215 -13.74 7.70 2.83
N ASP A 216 -14.90 7.40 2.27
CA ASP A 216 -15.94 6.60 2.93
C ASP A 216 -15.44 5.18 3.25
N GLY A 217 -14.69 4.55 2.34
CA GLY A 217 -14.01 3.28 2.62
C GLY A 217 -13.04 3.39 3.80
N ILE A 218 -12.20 4.44 3.86
CA ILE A 218 -11.27 4.65 4.96
C ILE A 218 -12.01 4.84 6.30
N THR A 219 -13.18 5.48 6.32
CA THR A 219 -13.98 5.65 7.54
C THR A 219 -14.45 4.33 8.14
N LYS A 220 -14.54 3.26 7.33
CA LYS A 220 -14.87 1.91 7.82
C LYS A 220 -13.80 1.33 8.75
N LEU A 221 -12.60 1.91 8.78
CA LEU A 221 -11.56 1.54 9.75
C LEU A 221 -11.85 2.07 11.19
N ALA A 222 -12.67 3.11 11.32
CA ALA A 222 -12.91 3.75 12.61
C ALA A 222 -13.41 2.80 13.72
N PRO A 223 -14.29 1.82 13.47
CA PRO A 223 -14.74 0.87 14.50
C PRO A 223 -13.62 -0.04 15.04
N TYR A 224 -12.60 -0.32 14.24
CA TYR A 224 -11.49 -1.22 14.61
C TYR A 224 -10.39 -0.49 15.40
N PHE A 225 -10.27 0.83 15.20
CA PHE A 225 -9.18 1.63 15.78
C PHE A 225 -9.77 2.81 16.57
N PRO A 226 -9.84 2.72 17.91
CA PRO A 226 -10.35 3.81 18.76
C PRO A 226 -9.64 5.14 18.50
N GLY A 227 -10.40 6.22 18.27
CA GLY A 227 -9.89 7.54 17.91
C GLY A 227 -9.63 7.76 16.41
N ALA A 228 -9.73 6.73 15.57
CA ALA A 228 -9.49 6.88 14.12
C ALA A 228 -10.47 7.85 13.45
N ALA A 229 -11.73 7.90 13.89
CA ALA A 229 -12.73 8.80 13.32
C ALA A 229 -12.30 10.28 13.36
N ASP A 230 -11.72 10.72 14.45
CA ASP A 230 -11.22 12.10 14.59
C ASP A 230 -9.92 12.30 13.77
N LEU A 231 -9.04 11.29 13.74
CA LEU A 231 -7.76 11.36 13.05
C LEU A 231 -7.90 11.41 11.53
N ILE A 232 -8.91 10.76 10.94
CA ILE A 232 -9.15 10.75 9.48
C ILE A 232 -9.21 12.18 8.92
N TYR A 233 -9.86 13.09 9.61
CA TYR A 233 -10.06 14.46 9.13
C TYR A 233 -9.02 15.45 9.63
N THR A 234 -8.31 15.15 10.71
CA THR A 234 -7.43 16.12 11.38
C THR A 234 -5.95 15.84 11.16
N ALA A 235 -5.50 14.58 11.24
CA ALA A 235 -4.08 14.24 11.27
C ALA A 235 -3.66 13.18 10.23
N CYS A 236 -4.60 12.54 9.51
CA CYS A 236 -4.28 11.47 8.58
C CYS A 236 -4.00 12.01 7.16
N ASN A 237 -2.75 12.39 6.88
CA ASN A 237 -2.34 12.73 5.51
C ASN A 237 -2.44 11.50 4.59
N ALA A 238 -2.04 10.33 5.08
CA ALA A 238 -2.13 9.07 4.34
C ALA A 238 -3.57 8.72 3.90
N CYS A 239 -4.59 9.10 4.68
CA CYS A 239 -5.99 8.91 4.30
C CYS A 239 -6.34 9.70 3.04
N ARG A 240 -5.82 10.92 2.92
CA ARG A 240 -5.99 11.77 1.72
C ARG A 240 -5.20 11.23 0.54
N ASP A 241 -3.97 10.76 0.78
CA ASP A 241 -3.10 10.21 -0.26
C ASP A 241 -3.72 8.92 -0.85
N GLN A 242 -4.35 8.09 -0.04
CA GLN A 242 -5.05 6.87 -0.48
C GLN A 242 -6.39 7.15 -1.19
N ALA A 243 -6.92 8.37 -1.12
CA ALA A 243 -8.17 8.69 -1.80
C ALA A 243 -8.00 8.63 -3.32
N VAL A 244 -8.94 8.00 -4.00
CA VAL A 244 -8.99 7.95 -5.47
C VAL A 244 -8.92 9.38 -6.03
N GLY A 245 -8.05 9.59 -7.03
CA GLY A 245 -7.84 10.91 -7.65
C GLY A 245 -6.93 11.85 -6.87
N SER A 246 -6.37 11.45 -5.74
CA SER A 246 -5.33 12.23 -5.06
C SER A 246 -4.08 12.41 -5.94
N ALA A 247 -3.27 13.43 -5.64
CA ALA A 247 -2.00 13.65 -6.33
C ALA A 247 -1.06 12.44 -6.19
N PHE A 248 -1.10 11.75 -5.04
CA PHE A 248 -0.34 10.53 -4.80
C PHE A 248 -0.79 9.40 -5.74
N ASN A 249 -2.10 9.12 -5.83
CA ASN A 249 -2.63 8.09 -6.73
C ASN A 249 -2.39 8.42 -8.20
N GLN A 250 -2.51 9.70 -8.59
CA GLN A 250 -2.18 10.13 -9.95
C GLN A 250 -0.70 9.87 -10.28
N LYS A 251 0.21 10.14 -9.34
CA LYS A 251 1.62 9.83 -9.49
C LYS A 251 1.86 8.32 -9.59
N MET A 252 1.21 7.52 -8.74
CA MET A 252 1.29 6.05 -8.82
C MET A 252 0.84 5.51 -10.17
N ALA A 253 -0.22 6.06 -10.75
CA ALA A 253 -0.78 5.67 -12.04
C ALA A 253 0.02 6.21 -13.26
N SER A 254 0.98 7.13 -13.06
CA SER A 254 1.76 7.72 -14.16
C SER A 254 2.82 6.76 -14.75
N VAL A 255 3.06 5.62 -14.12
CA VAL A 255 4.01 4.58 -14.53
C VAL A 255 3.36 3.20 -14.37
N PRO A 256 3.87 2.15 -15.01
CA PRO A 256 3.33 0.78 -14.87
C PRO A 256 3.20 0.35 -13.40
N ASP A 257 2.25 -0.54 -13.12
CA ASP A 257 2.00 -1.04 -11.76
C ASP A 257 3.21 -1.77 -11.17
N THR A 258 3.97 -2.45 -12.02
CA THR A 258 5.10 -3.29 -11.60
C THR A 258 6.43 -2.79 -12.17
N VAL A 259 7.51 -3.14 -11.49
CA VAL A 259 8.88 -2.92 -11.98
C VAL A 259 9.54 -4.26 -12.37
N PRO A 260 10.44 -4.27 -13.34
CA PRO A 260 11.15 -5.50 -13.74
C PRO A 260 11.94 -6.11 -12.57
N GLY A 261 12.01 -7.44 -12.54
CA GLY A 261 12.85 -8.17 -11.58
C GLY A 261 12.22 -8.39 -10.20
N VAL A 262 11.02 -7.89 -9.97
CA VAL A 262 10.25 -8.10 -8.72
C VAL A 262 9.03 -8.97 -9.00
N ARG A 263 8.70 -9.87 -8.10
CA ARG A 263 7.47 -10.69 -8.13
C ARG A 263 6.42 -10.10 -7.21
N TYR A 264 5.17 -10.12 -7.65
CA TYR A 264 4.06 -9.51 -6.92
C TYR A 264 2.96 -10.54 -6.68
N THR A 265 2.47 -10.59 -5.45
CA THR A 265 1.25 -11.32 -5.10
C THR A 265 0.31 -10.39 -4.38
N VAL A 266 -0.92 -10.28 -4.87
CA VAL A 266 -2.00 -9.53 -4.22
C VAL A 266 -3.03 -10.52 -3.73
N ILE A 267 -3.33 -10.52 -2.43
CA ILE A 267 -4.33 -11.35 -1.80
C ILE A 267 -5.47 -10.47 -1.35
N SER A 268 -6.61 -10.59 -2.00
CA SER A 268 -7.80 -9.76 -1.80
C SER A 268 -8.96 -10.59 -1.25
N THR A 269 -9.93 -9.95 -0.63
CA THR A 269 -11.19 -10.56 -0.22
C THR A 269 -12.38 -9.87 -0.86
N VAL A 270 -13.40 -10.64 -1.25
CA VAL A 270 -14.66 -10.06 -1.77
C VAL A 270 -15.45 -9.28 -0.71
N TYR A 271 -15.11 -9.47 0.57
CA TYR A 271 -15.73 -8.81 1.71
C TYR A 271 -15.00 -7.54 2.16
N ASP A 272 -14.04 -7.06 1.37
CA ASP A 272 -13.34 -5.81 1.68
C ASP A 272 -14.29 -4.62 1.61
N GLU A 273 -14.49 -3.95 2.74
CA GLU A 273 -15.35 -2.78 2.89
C GLU A 273 -14.56 -1.47 2.92
N VAL A 274 -13.23 -1.55 2.99
CA VAL A 274 -12.33 -0.41 3.06
C VAL A 274 -11.77 -0.05 1.69
N VAL A 275 -11.15 -1.01 1.01
CA VAL A 275 -10.59 -0.81 -0.34
C VAL A 275 -11.57 -1.34 -1.37
N THR A 276 -12.51 -0.48 -1.76
CA THR A 276 -13.66 -0.85 -2.60
C THR A 276 -13.65 -0.14 -3.95
N PRO A 277 -14.06 -0.83 -5.01
CA PRO A 277 -14.32 -2.28 -5.09
C PRO A 277 -13.01 -3.08 -4.94
N TYR A 278 -13.03 -4.26 -4.31
CA TYR A 278 -11.82 -5.03 -3.98
C TYR A 278 -10.87 -5.27 -5.17
N ARG A 279 -11.38 -5.27 -6.39
CA ARG A 279 -10.56 -5.41 -7.61
C ARG A 279 -9.64 -4.24 -7.89
N THR A 280 -9.82 -3.08 -7.25
CA THR A 280 -8.86 -1.96 -7.31
C THR A 280 -7.55 -2.27 -6.59
N GLN A 281 -7.52 -3.34 -5.83
CA GLN A 281 -6.30 -3.85 -5.19
C GLN A 281 -5.37 -4.53 -6.19
N PHE A 282 -5.89 -5.08 -7.28
CA PHE A 282 -5.15 -5.88 -8.25
C PHE A 282 -4.11 -5.03 -8.99
N LEU A 283 -2.96 -5.64 -9.26
CA LEU A 283 -1.93 -5.06 -10.10
C LEU A 283 -2.00 -5.65 -11.50
N SER A 284 -1.53 -4.88 -12.48
CA SER A 284 -1.40 -5.28 -13.88
C SER A 284 0.07 -5.32 -14.26
N GLY A 285 0.48 -6.36 -14.97
CA GLY A 285 1.86 -6.47 -15.46
C GLY A 285 2.39 -7.90 -15.42
N PRO A 286 3.62 -8.10 -15.88
CA PRO A 286 4.29 -9.38 -15.75
C PRO A 286 4.62 -9.66 -14.27
N ASN A 287 4.74 -10.95 -13.91
CA ASN A 287 5.11 -11.41 -12.57
C ASN A 287 4.11 -10.99 -11.47
N VAL A 288 2.83 -10.85 -11.81
CA VAL A 288 1.73 -10.56 -10.87
C VAL A 288 0.85 -11.79 -10.70
N ASP A 289 0.58 -12.14 -9.46
CA ASP A 289 -0.44 -13.09 -9.07
C ASP A 289 -1.51 -12.37 -8.23
N ASN A 290 -2.71 -12.22 -8.77
CA ASN A 290 -3.86 -11.63 -8.08
C ASN A 290 -4.77 -12.74 -7.58
N VAL A 291 -4.78 -12.97 -6.28
CA VAL A 291 -5.52 -14.05 -5.61
C VAL A 291 -6.72 -13.47 -4.87
N VAL A 292 -7.88 -14.08 -5.06
CA VAL A 292 -9.06 -13.82 -4.24
C VAL A 292 -9.16 -14.90 -3.16
N LEU A 293 -9.25 -14.49 -1.90
CA LEU A 293 -9.27 -15.40 -0.76
C LEU A 293 -10.37 -16.47 -0.89
N GLN A 294 -11.55 -16.07 -1.40
CA GLN A 294 -12.70 -16.95 -1.58
C GLN A 294 -12.52 -17.99 -2.69
N ASP A 295 -11.58 -17.79 -3.63
CA ASP A 295 -11.23 -18.82 -4.62
C ASP A 295 -10.49 -20.00 -3.96
N SER A 296 -9.74 -19.70 -2.88
CA SER A 296 -9.04 -20.72 -2.07
C SER A 296 -9.91 -21.25 -0.92
N CYS A 297 -10.76 -20.42 -0.34
CA CYS A 297 -11.68 -20.79 0.74
C CYS A 297 -13.03 -20.08 0.58
N PRO A 298 -14.01 -20.69 -0.11
CA PRO A 298 -15.31 -20.06 -0.40
C PRO A 298 -16.12 -19.67 0.83
N VAL A 299 -15.86 -20.27 1.97
CA VAL A 299 -16.56 -19.99 3.25
C VAL A 299 -15.86 -18.95 4.10
N SER A 300 -14.71 -18.44 3.68
CA SER A 300 -14.01 -17.38 4.43
C SER A 300 -14.79 -16.08 4.38
N LEU A 301 -15.08 -15.52 5.56
CA LEU A 301 -15.73 -14.23 5.74
C LEU A 301 -14.73 -13.14 6.16
N ALA A 302 -13.43 -13.41 6.07
CA ALA A 302 -12.42 -12.43 6.42
C ALA A 302 -12.60 -11.17 5.57
N GLU A 303 -12.81 -10.04 6.25
CA GLU A 303 -12.94 -8.70 5.70
C GLU A 303 -11.58 -7.98 5.70
N HIS A 304 -11.55 -6.68 5.47
CA HIS A 304 -10.33 -5.91 5.30
C HIS A 304 -9.29 -6.08 6.41
N VAL A 305 -9.72 -6.07 7.67
CA VAL A 305 -8.80 -6.19 8.83
C VAL A 305 -8.51 -7.66 9.14
N ALA A 306 -9.55 -8.50 9.12
CA ALA A 306 -9.43 -9.91 9.46
C ALA A 306 -8.57 -10.70 8.46
N ILE A 307 -8.38 -10.25 7.23
CA ILE A 307 -7.52 -10.91 6.26
C ILE A 307 -6.06 -11.04 6.77
N ALA A 308 -5.58 -10.08 7.58
CA ALA A 308 -4.25 -10.11 8.18
C ALA A 308 -4.09 -11.20 9.27
N PHE A 309 -5.21 -11.81 9.68
CA PHE A 309 -5.28 -12.87 10.70
C PHE A 309 -5.88 -14.17 10.18
N SER A 310 -6.38 -14.18 8.95
CA SER A 310 -7.00 -15.36 8.32
C SER A 310 -5.95 -16.45 8.08
N PRO A 311 -6.11 -17.66 8.64
CA PRO A 311 -5.16 -18.76 8.41
C PRO A 311 -4.97 -19.08 6.92
N THR A 312 -6.03 -19.00 6.13
CA THR A 312 -5.97 -19.19 4.67
C THR A 312 -5.11 -18.09 4.01
N ALA A 313 -5.32 -16.81 4.37
CA ALA A 313 -4.54 -15.71 3.80
C ALA A 313 -3.06 -15.80 4.22
N LEU A 314 -2.77 -16.13 5.48
CA LEU A 314 -1.41 -16.31 5.98
C LEU A 314 -0.69 -17.48 5.28
N HIS A 315 -1.42 -18.56 4.97
CA HIS A 315 -0.91 -19.68 4.18
C HIS A 315 -0.57 -19.24 2.76
N LEU A 316 -1.44 -18.45 2.11
CA LEU A 316 -1.18 -17.89 0.78
C LEU A 316 0.05 -16.96 0.79
N VAL A 317 0.26 -16.16 1.85
CA VAL A 317 1.49 -15.37 2.02
C VAL A 317 2.71 -16.27 2.06
N ALA A 318 2.68 -17.34 2.85
CA ALA A 318 3.80 -18.27 2.95
C ALA A 318 4.10 -18.94 1.59
N ASN A 319 3.09 -19.33 0.83
CA ASN A 319 3.24 -19.87 -0.52
C ASN A 319 3.83 -18.84 -1.50
N ALA A 320 3.44 -17.58 -1.40
CA ALA A 320 3.97 -16.49 -2.24
C ALA A 320 5.45 -16.21 -1.94
N LEU A 321 5.87 -16.34 -0.68
CA LEU A 321 7.27 -16.18 -0.27
C LEU A 321 8.15 -17.37 -0.68
N ASP A 322 7.60 -18.58 -0.70
CA ASP A 322 8.29 -19.81 -1.11
C ASP A 322 7.46 -20.62 -2.13
N PRO A 323 7.37 -20.14 -3.37
CA PRO A 323 6.56 -20.81 -4.39
C PRO A 323 7.05 -22.20 -4.79
N ALA A 324 8.34 -22.50 -4.55
CA ALA A 324 8.89 -23.84 -4.84
C ALA A 324 8.34 -24.92 -3.89
N HIS A 325 7.92 -24.55 -2.69
CA HIS A 325 7.36 -25.44 -1.69
C HIS A 325 5.90 -25.08 -1.36
N ALA A 326 5.22 -24.40 -2.29
CA ALA A 326 3.82 -24.05 -2.12
C ALA A 326 2.94 -25.31 -1.98
N THR A 327 1.99 -25.25 -1.05
CA THR A 327 1.03 -26.32 -0.81
C THR A 327 -0.40 -25.81 -1.04
N PRO A 328 -1.35 -26.70 -1.37
CA PRO A 328 -2.74 -26.29 -1.58
C PRO A 328 -3.26 -25.48 -0.39
N ALA A 329 -3.96 -24.39 -0.69
CA ALA A 329 -4.60 -23.58 0.34
C ALA A 329 -5.71 -24.39 1.03
N PHE A 330 -5.93 -24.12 2.30
CA PHE A 330 -6.97 -24.77 3.10
C PHE A 330 -7.89 -23.70 3.70
N CYS A 331 -9.13 -24.09 4.00
CA CYS A 331 -10.04 -23.29 4.80
C CYS A 331 -9.73 -23.46 6.28
N GLY A 332 -9.34 -22.37 6.95
CA GLY A 332 -9.09 -22.35 8.38
C GLY A 332 -9.54 -21.03 9.01
#